data_f920c61f17fa3b64376e3ce4b6a77c05
#
_entry.id   f920c61f17fa3b64376e3ce4b6a77c05
#
_cell.length_a   1.000
_cell.length_b   1.000
_cell.length_c   1.000
_cell.angle_alpha   90.00
_cell.angle_beta   90.00
_cell.angle_gamma   90.00
#
_symmetry.space_group_name_H-M   'P 1'
#
loop_
_entity.id
_entity.type
_entity.pdbx_description
1 polymer ?
#
loop_
_entity_poly.entity_id
_entity_poly.type
_entity_poly.pdbx_seq_one_letter_code
_entity_poly.pdbx_strand_id
1 'polypeptide(L)'
;MFSLPKRRSAASWAMQIGLKRGIFLKSGVLLEMKNITKSFYGVCALSNASLRVKSGTVHALVGESGAGKSTLVKCLLGICKKDSGSIILSGKEVCFKNTRQAGENGVAMVRQKPDQALNISVAENIWMGRYPSKFKLLPIASKAEAERKTQEIFASLGIADISPNQKMGSLDISKRRLVEIARAISFDAKIIVFDEPASSPAQAERLFKIINELKRRGCGIIYISGKTEEILRISDEITVMRDGKTVATRKAKEMSVSEIIRIAAGREPENRYPPKLNEPGHEMMSVQNLSGCNGRLCNVSFNARQGEIIGVAGFGGSGKTELLETVFGARPASGGNIYLCGSRAGNKNPAQAIKNGFALLTEQRRANGIFGDLGITENATAASLNRLGSGPFVSKRKARQAADEIIKKLNVKGAGHNMPVSLLSGGNQQKVIFGRWLLNDPIVLLLDEPTRGTDSSTKYEIYKIISRLAQSGKIIIMASSELPELLGICNRILIMSGGRLAGVVDAATATQEEILKTAAKYV
;
A
#
# COMPACT_ATOMS: atom_id res chain seq x y z
N MET A 1 19.22 36.93 -48.10
CA MET A 1 18.28 35.86 -48.49
C MET A 1 18.77 34.55 -47.89
N PHE A 2 18.34 34.21 -46.69
CA PHE A 2 18.64 32.91 -46.06
C PHE A 2 17.35 32.11 -46.08
N SER A 3 17.36 31.00 -46.84
CA SER A 3 16.24 30.08 -46.99
C SER A 3 16.12 29.19 -45.74
N LEU A 4 14.96 29.17 -45.09
CA LEU A 4 14.58 28.24 -44.02
C LEU A 4 14.48 26.81 -44.57
N PRO A 5 14.94 25.78 -43.82
CA PRO A 5 14.80 24.41 -44.26
C PRO A 5 13.35 23.94 -44.09
N LYS A 6 12.81 23.29 -45.11
CA LYS A 6 11.47 22.72 -45.21
C LYS A 6 11.20 21.73 -44.06
N ARG A 7 10.07 21.90 -43.34
CA ARG A 7 9.51 20.96 -42.40
C ARG A 7 9.32 19.58 -43.06
N ARG A 8 10.10 18.62 -42.67
CA ARG A 8 9.86 17.19 -43.01
C ARG A 8 8.66 16.67 -42.22
N SER A 9 7.72 16.01 -42.91
CA SER A 9 6.49 15.50 -42.36
C SER A 9 6.74 14.37 -41.31
N ALA A 10 5.86 14.22 -40.33
CA ALA A 10 5.91 13.20 -39.27
C ALA A 10 6.06 11.76 -39.80
N ALA A 11 5.66 11.51 -41.05
CA ALA A 11 5.80 10.19 -41.68
C ALA A 11 7.25 9.82 -42.05
N SER A 12 8.13 10.82 -42.31
CA SER A 12 9.56 10.60 -42.59
C SER A 12 10.37 10.22 -41.34
N TRP A 13 9.90 10.58 -40.15
CA TRP A 13 10.55 10.31 -38.88
C TRP A 13 10.38 8.85 -38.41
N ALA A 14 9.24 8.23 -38.73
CA ALA A 14 8.98 6.82 -38.41
C ALA A 14 9.90 5.82 -39.14
N MET A 15 10.56 6.25 -40.21
CA MET A 15 11.42 5.40 -41.05
C MET A 15 12.89 5.35 -40.60
N GLN A 16 13.35 6.30 -39.76
CA GLN A 16 14.77 6.43 -39.39
C GLN A 16 15.14 5.87 -38.00
N ILE A 17 14.17 5.64 -37.13
CA ILE A 17 14.37 4.81 -35.95
C ILE A 17 14.23 3.37 -36.46
N GLY A 18 15.30 2.58 -36.43
CA GLY A 18 15.37 1.20 -36.93
C GLY A 18 14.39 0.22 -36.25
N LEU A 19 13.13 0.57 -36.23
CA LEU A 19 12.01 -0.32 -35.96
C LEU A 19 11.92 -1.26 -37.16
N LYS A 20 12.64 -2.39 -37.10
CA LYS A 20 12.27 -3.54 -37.92
C LYS A 20 10.76 -3.70 -37.79
N ARG A 21 10.03 -3.51 -38.90
CA ARG A 21 8.63 -3.84 -39.04
C ARG A 21 8.44 -5.31 -38.64
N GLY A 22 8.38 -5.57 -37.33
CA GLY A 22 7.76 -6.77 -36.83
C GLY A 22 6.28 -6.64 -37.16
N ILE A 23 5.76 -7.55 -37.94
CA ILE A 23 4.35 -7.74 -38.21
C ILE A 23 3.67 -7.90 -36.86
N PHE A 24 3.18 -6.82 -36.25
CA PHE A 24 2.30 -6.88 -35.10
C PHE A 24 1.00 -7.46 -35.64
N LEU A 25 0.77 -8.73 -35.42
CA LEU A 25 -0.49 -9.39 -35.69
C LEU A 25 -1.61 -8.56 -35.08
N LYS A 26 -2.41 -7.90 -35.92
CA LYS A 26 -3.66 -7.28 -35.50
C LYS A 26 -4.44 -8.35 -34.72
N SER A 27 -4.71 -8.12 -33.43
CA SER A 27 -5.48 -8.99 -32.53
C SER A 27 -4.83 -10.26 -31.95
N GLY A 28 -3.49 -10.42 -31.96
CA GLY A 28 -2.83 -11.58 -31.37
C GLY A 28 -2.63 -11.48 -29.85
N VAL A 29 -2.60 -12.62 -29.15
CA VAL A 29 -2.22 -12.72 -27.73
C VAL A 29 -0.72 -12.49 -27.63
N LEU A 30 -0.32 -11.46 -26.85
CA LEU A 30 1.08 -11.17 -26.58
C LEU A 30 1.63 -11.94 -25.38
N LEU A 31 0.82 -12.03 -24.33
CA LEU A 31 1.20 -12.71 -23.09
C LEU A 31 0.10 -13.68 -22.67
N GLU A 32 0.51 -14.89 -22.32
CA GLU A 32 -0.36 -15.88 -21.71
C GLU A 32 0.37 -16.55 -20.55
N MET A 33 -0.15 -16.36 -19.34
CA MET A 33 0.29 -17.05 -18.14
C MET A 33 -0.75 -18.10 -17.80
N LYS A 34 -0.36 -19.39 -17.74
CA LYS A 34 -1.27 -20.52 -17.52
C LYS A 34 -0.94 -21.22 -16.21
N ASN A 35 -1.95 -21.33 -15.34
CA ASN A 35 -1.91 -22.14 -14.12
C ASN A 35 -0.66 -21.89 -13.26
N ILE A 36 -0.27 -20.62 -13.10
CA ILE A 36 0.90 -20.24 -12.33
C ILE A 36 0.66 -20.53 -10.85
N THR A 37 1.52 -21.34 -10.28
CA THR A 37 1.56 -21.64 -8.85
C THR A 37 2.86 -21.13 -8.26
N LYS A 38 2.76 -20.54 -7.05
CA LYS A 38 3.90 -20.06 -6.30
C LYS A 38 3.65 -20.12 -4.80
N SER A 39 4.55 -20.77 -4.09
CA SER A 39 4.55 -20.82 -2.64
C SER A 39 5.81 -20.17 -2.07
N PHE A 40 5.68 -19.53 -0.91
CA PHE A 40 6.79 -19.00 -0.13
C PHE A 40 6.71 -19.58 1.28
N TYR A 41 7.74 -20.22 1.74
CA TYR A 41 7.83 -20.78 3.08
C TYR A 41 6.60 -21.64 3.48
N GLY A 42 6.08 -22.43 2.53
CA GLY A 42 4.89 -23.27 2.75
C GLY A 42 3.54 -22.55 2.56
N VAL A 43 3.55 -21.25 2.29
CA VAL A 43 2.33 -20.46 2.02
C VAL A 43 2.11 -20.35 0.53
N CYS A 44 0.95 -20.80 0.07
CA CYS A 44 0.55 -20.67 -1.33
C CYS A 44 0.14 -19.22 -1.64
N ALA A 45 1.00 -18.49 -2.35
CA ALA A 45 0.75 -17.12 -2.79
C ALA A 45 0.01 -17.06 -4.14
N LEU A 46 0.18 -18.09 -4.99
CA LEU A 46 -0.55 -18.29 -6.23
C LEU A 46 -0.95 -19.75 -6.37
N SER A 47 -2.20 -20.00 -6.70
CA SER A 47 -2.77 -21.33 -6.92
C SER A 47 -3.48 -21.36 -8.27
N ASN A 48 -2.81 -21.86 -9.30
CA ASN A 48 -3.33 -21.95 -10.66
C ASN A 48 -3.80 -20.60 -11.25
N ALA A 49 -3.10 -19.51 -10.94
CA ALA A 49 -3.42 -18.19 -11.46
C ALA A 49 -3.13 -18.09 -12.96
N SER A 50 -4.03 -17.48 -13.72
CA SER A 50 -3.90 -17.31 -15.16
C SER A 50 -4.20 -15.88 -15.58
N LEU A 51 -3.47 -15.39 -16.61
CA LEU A 51 -3.65 -14.05 -17.17
C LEU A 51 -3.36 -14.09 -18.67
N ARG A 52 -4.17 -13.40 -19.47
CA ARG A 52 -4.00 -13.32 -20.92
C ARG A 52 -4.10 -11.89 -21.40
N VAL A 53 -3.06 -11.39 -22.07
CA VAL A 53 -2.98 -10.00 -22.55
C VAL A 53 -2.83 -9.97 -24.06
N LYS A 54 -3.68 -9.20 -24.73
CA LYS A 54 -3.67 -9.01 -26.18
C LYS A 54 -2.85 -7.79 -26.60
N SER A 55 -2.39 -7.81 -27.85
CA SER A 55 -1.75 -6.65 -28.46
C SER A 55 -2.69 -5.45 -28.52
N GLY A 56 -2.18 -4.27 -28.17
CA GLY A 56 -2.95 -3.04 -28.21
C GLY A 56 -4.14 -2.97 -27.27
N THR A 57 -4.10 -3.71 -26.15
CA THR A 57 -5.15 -3.68 -25.13
C THR A 57 -4.62 -3.35 -23.75
N VAL A 58 -5.48 -2.78 -22.92
CA VAL A 58 -5.26 -2.59 -21.49
C VAL A 58 -6.01 -3.69 -20.75
N HIS A 59 -5.29 -4.54 -20.06
CA HIS A 59 -5.83 -5.60 -19.22
C HIS A 59 -5.64 -5.22 -17.75
N ALA A 60 -6.74 -4.95 -17.05
CA ALA A 60 -6.65 -4.69 -15.61
C ALA A 60 -6.52 -5.99 -14.81
N LEU A 61 -5.66 -5.94 -13.78
CA LEU A 61 -5.52 -7.01 -12.80
C LEU A 61 -5.97 -6.47 -11.44
N VAL A 62 -7.12 -6.92 -10.99
CA VAL A 62 -7.83 -6.42 -9.81
C VAL A 62 -7.88 -7.49 -8.72
N GLY A 63 -8.00 -7.08 -7.48
CA GLY A 63 -8.12 -7.94 -6.31
C GLY A 63 -7.67 -7.22 -5.06
N GLU A 64 -8.03 -7.73 -3.90
CA GLU A 64 -7.62 -7.18 -2.62
C GLU A 64 -6.09 -7.28 -2.42
N SER A 65 -5.55 -6.56 -1.42
CA SER A 65 -4.15 -6.70 -1.03
C SER A 65 -3.90 -8.16 -0.58
N GLY A 66 -2.83 -8.78 -1.07
CA GLY A 66 -2.58 -10.20 -0.80
C GLY A 66 -3.29 -11.18 -1.77
N ALA A 67 -4.12 -10.71 -2.70
CA ALA A 67 -4.77 -11.58 -3.71
C ALA A 67 -3.79 -12.26 -4.70
N GLY A 68 -2.48 -11.95 -4.63
CA GLY A 68 -1.47 -12.56 -5.48
C GLY A 68 -1.04 -11.73 -6.69
N LYS A 69 -1.65 -10.55 -6.95
CA LYS A 69 -1.35 -9.71 -8.13
C LYS A 69 0.14 -9.42 -8.30
N SER A 70 0.77 -8.87 -7.27
CA SER A 70 2.20 -8.53 -7.31
C SER A 70 3.09 -9.78 -7.42
N THR A 71 2.67 -10.93 -6.89
CA THR A 71 3.40 -12.20 -7.03
C THR A 71 3.33 -12.70 -8.46
N LEU A 72 2.15 -12.60 -9.12
CA LEU A 72 1.99 -12.98 -10.52
C LEU A 72 2.91 -12.15 -11.43
N VAL A 73 2.95 -10.83 -11.20
CA VAL A 73 3.86 -9.91 -11.92
C VAL A 73 5.33 -10.19 -11.62
N LYS A 74 5.69 -10.50 -10.37
CA LYS A 74 7.07 -10.90 -10.02
C LYS A 74 7.51 -12.18 -10.72
N CYS A 75 6.61 -13.16 -10.90
CA CYS A 75 6.87 -14.35 -11.70
C CYS A 75 7.10 -14.00 -13.18
N LEU A 76 6.29 -13.11 -13.75
CA LEU A 76 6.46 -12.63 -15.13
C LEU A 76 7.80 -11.93 -15.35
N LEU A 77 8.24 -11.14 -14.39
CA LEU A 77 9.50 -10.38 -14.47
C LEU A 77 10.76 -11.17 -14.09
N GLY A 78 10.61 -12.43 -13.67
CA GLY A 78 11.74 -13.23 -13.19
C GLY A 78 12.34 -12.76 -11.86
N ILE A 79 11.60 -11.96 -11.07
CA ILE A 79 11.98 -11.57 -9.70
C ILE A 79 11.83 -12.77 -8.75
N CYS A 80 10.81 -13.61 -8.98
CA CYS A 80 10.67 -14.89 -8.32
C CYS A 80 10.35 -15.99 -9.33
N LYS A 81 10.93 -17.16 -9.12
CA LYS A 81 10.67 -18.34 -9.96
C LYS A 81 9.30 -18.90 -9.62
N LYS A 82 8.47 -19.18 -10.64
CA LYS A 82 7.23 -19.95 -10.48
C LYS A 82 7.52 -21.39 -10.06
N ASP A 83 6.63 -22.02 -9.31
CA ASP A 83 6.78 -23.42 -8.91
C ASP A 83 6.20 -24.35 -10.00
N SER A 84 5.06 -23.95 -10.63
CA SER A 84 4.45 -24.65 -11.77
C SER A 84 3.73 -23.69 -12.70
N GLY A 85 3.21 -24.21 -13.81
CA GLY A 85 2.52 -23.44 -14.87
C GLY A 85 3.48 -22.99 -15.97
N SER A 86 3.00 -22.26 -16.97
CA SER A 86 3.77 -21.76 -18.12
C SER A 86 3.54 -20.28 -18.38
N ILE A 87 4.56 -19.60 -18.89
CA ILE A 87 4.49 -18.20 -19.35
C ILE A 87 4.85 -18.19 -20.82
N ILE A 88 3.94 -17.74 -21.66
CA ILE A 88 4.11 -17.69 -23.12
C ILE A 88 4.10 -16.22 -23.52
N LEU A 89 5.17 -15.76 -24.14
CA LEU A 89 5.35 -14.39 -24.64
C LEU A 89 5.51 -14.41 -26.17
N SER A 90 4.60 -13.76 -26.88
CA SER A 90 4.58 -13.74 -28.36
C SER A 90 4.67 -15.16 -28.98
N GLY A 91 3.95 -16.13 -28.40
CA GLY A 91 3.91 -17.52 -28.86
C GLY A 91 5.08 -18.41 -28.43
N LYS A 92 6.05 -17.87 -27.67
CA LYS A 92 7.21 -18.64 -27.17
C LYS A 92 7.12 -18.78 -25.65
N GLU A 93 7.35 -19.97 -25.13
CA GLU A 93 7.47 -20.18 -23.69
C GLU A 93 8.76 -19.52 -23.17
N VAL A 94 8.63 -18.78 -22.07
CA VAL A 94 9.72 -18.03 -21.46
C VAL A 94 9.81 -18.29 -19.95
N CYS A 95 11.05 -18.23 -19.43
CA CYS A 95 11.33 -18.29 -17.99
C CYS A 95 12.50 -17.37 -17.71
N PHE A 96 12.20 -16.15 -17.26
CA PHE A 96 13.21 -15.14 -16.98
C PHE A 96 13.89 -15.39 -15.62
N LYS A 97 15.20 -15.20 -15.57
CA LYS A 97 16.03 -15.36 -14.37
C LYS A 97 16.12 -14.06 -13.54
N ASN A 98 15.86 -12.92 -14.18
CA ASN A 98 15.91 -11.59 -13.58
C ASN A 98 15.17 -10.56 -14.45
N THR A 99 14.97 -9.35 -13.89
CA THR A 99 14.27 -8.25 -14.56
C THR A 99 14.98 -7.73 -15.82
N ARG A 100 16.31 -7.84 -15.89
CA ARG A 100 17.07 -7.45 -17.09
C ARG A 100 16.68 -8.33 -18.26
N GLN A 101 16.67 -9.65 -18.07
CA GLN A 101 16.29 -10.60 -19.11
C GLN A 101 14.84 -10.42 -19.54
N ALA A 102 13.91 -10.11 -18.61
CA ALA A 102 12.53 -9.76 -18.94
C ALA A 102 12.47 -8.50 -19.83
N GLY A 103 13.21 -7.45 -19.48
CA GLY A 103 13.30 -6.21 -20.26
C GLY A 103 13.87 -6.44 -21.67
N GLU A 104 14.94 -7.19 -21.81
CA GLU A 104 15.55 -7.55 -23.10
C GLU A 104 14.58 -8.34 -24.01
N ASN A 105 13.58 -9.02 -23.42
CA ASN A 105 12.52 -9.72 -24.15
C ASN A 105 11.23 -8.88 -24.32
N GLY A 106 11.27 -7.61 -23.94
CA GLY A 106 10.16 -6.67 -24.14
C GLY A 106 9.10 -6.70 -23.06
N VAL A 107 9.43 -7.08 -21.81
CA VAL A 107 8.54 -6.98 -20.65
C VAL A 107 9.10 -5.95 -19.68
N ALA A 108 8.39 -4.84 -19.46
CA ALA A 108 8.82 -3.76 -18.56
C ALA A 108 7.77 -3.49 -17.48
N MET A 109 8.19 -2.86 -16.38
CA MET A 109 7.31 -2.50 -15.27
C MET A 109 7.56 -1.06 -14.81
N VAL A 110 6.47 -0.34 -14.56
CA VAL A 110 6.43 0.94 -13.86
C VAL A 110 5.93 0.66 -12.44
N ARG A 111 6.78 0.89 -11.43
CA ARG A 111 6.52 0.52 -10.04
C ARG A 111 5.72 1.58 -9.29
N GLN A 112 5.05 1.17 -8.23
CA GLN A 112 4.34 2.05 -7.29
C GLN A 112 5.26 3.11 -6.67
N LYS A 113 6.45 2.70 -6.20
CA LYS A 113 7.49 3.60 -5.70
C LYS A 113 8.67 3.57 -6.66
N PRO A 114 9.01 4.72 -7.25
CA PRO A 114 10.17 4.81 -8.13
C PRO A 114 11.46 4.49 -7.37
N ASP A 115 12.19 3.49 -7.88
CA ASP A 115 13.50 3.09 -7.35
C ASP A 115 14.58 3.69 -8.26
N GLN A 116 14.88 4.97 -8.04
CA GLN A 116 15.70 5.79 -8.93
C GLN A 116 16.91 6.35 -8.21
N ALA A 117 18.03 6.43 -8.92
CA ALA A 117 19.25 7.05 -8.41
C ALA A 117 19.13 8.60 -8.49
N LEU A 118 18.92 9.23 -7.32
CA LEU A 118 18.59 10.65 -7.22
C LEU A 118 19.75 11.58 -7.61
N ASN A 119 21.00 11.13 -7.48
CA ASN A 119 22.21 11.94 -7.66
C ASN A 119 22.71 11.98 -9.11
N ILE A 120 22.18 11.15 -10.00
CA ILE A 120 22.54 11.10 -11.41
C ILE A 120 21.45 11.74 -12.29
N SER A 121 21.77 11.94 -13.58
CA SER A 121 20.85 12.58 -14.52
C SER A 121 19.66 11.69 -14.90
N VAL A 122 18.65 12.30 -15.48
CA VAL A 122 17.47 11.62 -16.02
C VAL A 122 17.86 10.63 -17.12
N ALA A 123 18.73 11.02 -18.05
CA ALA A 123 19.22 10.16 -19.12
C ALA A 123 19.98 8.95 -18.53
N GLU A 124 20.84 9.16 -17.54
CA GLU A 124 21.55 8.07 -16.86
C GLU A 124 20.60 7.08 -16.17
N ASN A 125 19.52 7.57 -15.54
CA ASN A 125 18.49 6.70 -14.95
C ASN A 125 17.77 5.85 -16.00
N ILE A 126 17.42 6.42 -17.17
CA ILE A 126 16.74 5.69 -18.26
C ILE A 126 17.63 4.60 -18.83
N TRP A 127 18.91 4.90 -19.05
CA TRP A 127 19.85 4.01 -19.72
C TRP A 127 20.71 3.18 -18.75
N MET A 128 20.48 3.24 -17.47
CA MET A 128 21.22 2.48 -16.46
C MET A 128 21.30 0.98 -16.81
N GLY A 129 22.51 0.45 -16.86
CA GLY A 129 22.80 -0.95 -17.23
C GLY A 129 22.74 -1.25 -18.74
N ARG A 130 22.43 -0.24 -19.60
CA ARG A 130 22.28 -0.38 -21.06
C ARG A 130 22.73 0.89 -21.80
N TYR A 131 23.81 1.49 -21.36
CA TYR A 131 24.27 2.75 -21.92
C TYR A 131 24.47 2.66 -23.44
N PRO A 132 23.89 3.58 -24.23
CA PRO A 132 24.09 3.57 -25.68
C PRO A 132 25.56 3.85 -26.02
N SER A 133 26.08 3.09 -26.97
CA SER A 133 27.42 3.30 -27.52
C SER A 133 27.33 4.04 -28.85
N LYS A 134 28.29 4.91 -29.10
CA LYS A 134 28.43 5.61 -30.39
C LYS A 134 28.99 4.69 -31.47
N PHE A 135 29.78 3.72 -31.09
CA PHE A 135 30.47 2.79 -32.00
C PHE A 135 30.03 1.34 -31.77
N LYS A 136 29.58 0.67 -32.84
CA LYS A 136 29.16 -0.74 -32.75
C LYS A 136 30.27 -1.72 -32.37
N LEU A 137 31.52 -1.42 -32.80
CA LEU A 137 32.68 -2.28 -32.54
C LEU A 137 33.38 -2.02 -31.20
N LEU A 138 33.23 -0.80 -30.64
CA LEU A 138 33.80 -0.44 -29.33
C LEU A 138 32.67 0.07 -28.45
N PRO A 139 32.23 -0.67 -27.42
CA PRO A 139 31.10 -0.31 -26.60
C PRO A 139 31.48 0.78 -25.57
N ILE A 140 31.95 1.94 -26.06
CA ILE A 140 32.22 3.11 -25.21
C ILE A 140 30.90 3.82 -24.95
N ALA A 141 30.52 3.90 -23.68
CA ALA A 141 29.31 4.61 -23.24
C ALA A 141 29.33 6.08 -23.71
N SER A 142 28.30 6.51 -24.43
CA SER A 142 28.17 7.89 -24.92
C SER A 142 27.06 8.62 -24.20
N LYS A 143 27.42 9.61 -23.38
CA LYS A 143 26.47 10.47 -22.67
C LYS A 143 25.60 11.25 -23.66
N ALA A 144 26.19 11.84 -24.68
CA ALA A 144 25.47 12.59 -25.71
C ALA A 144 24.43 11.72 -26.45
N GLU A 145 24.76 10.45 -26.74
CA GLU A 145 23.84 9.53 -27.39
C GLU A 145 22.69 9.12 -26.46
N ALA A 146 22.97 8.94 -25.16
CA ALA A 146 21.95 8.68 -24.14
C ALA A 146 20.97 9.87 -24.02
N GLU A 147 21.49 11.10 -23.98
CA GLU A 147 20.70 12.33 -23.95
C GLU A 147 19.83 12.48 -25.19
N ARG A 148 20.41 12.29 -26.37
CA ARG A 148 19.70 12.36 -27.65
C ARG A 148 18.53 11.36 -27.70
N LYS A 149 18.78 10.09 -27.39
CA LYS A 149 17.75 9.06 -27.37
C LYS A 149 16.68 9.32 -26.30
N THR A 150 17.06 9.87 -25.15
CA THR A 150 16.10 10.27 -24.11
C THR A 150 15.19 11.37 -24.62
N GLN A 151 15.75 12.38 -25.33
CA GLN A 151 14.96 13.46 -25.91
C GLN A 151 13.97 12.93 -26.96
N GLU A 152 14.35 11.96 -27.76
CA GLU A 152 13.47 11.31 -28.73
C GLU A 152 12.31 10.58 -28.05
N ILE A 153 12.57 9.85 -26.96
CA ILE A 153 11.53 9.20 -26.18
C ILE A 153 10.59 10.25 -25.57
N PHE A 154 11.11 11.32 -24.99
CA PHE A 154 10.30 12.39 -24.40
C PHE A 154 9.42 13.08 -25.45
N ALA A 155 9.97 13.40 -26.62
CA ALA A 155 9.20 13.95 -27.73
C ALA A 155 8.07 13.02 -28.16
N SER A 156 8.30 11.71 -28.19
CA SER A 156 7.32 10.70 -28.55
C SER A 156 6.18 10.54 -27.51
N LEU A 157 6.42 10.96 -26.27
CA LEU A 157 5.46 10.93 -25.15
C LEU A 157 4.83 12.27 -24.85
N GLY A 158 5.22 13.35 -25.58
CA GLY A 158 4.76 14.71 -25.29
C GLY A 158 5.29 15.25 -23.94
N ILE A 159 6.46 14.79 -23.50
CA ILE A 159 7.14 15.27 -22.29
C ILE A 159 8.09 16.40 -22.70
N ALA A 160 7.69 17.66 -22.43
CA ALA A 160 8.48 18.85 -22.76
C ALA A 160 9.14 19.51 -21.54
N ASP A 161 8.69 19.14 -20.34
CA ASP A 161 9.01 19.81 -19.07
C ASP A 161 10.11 19.11 -18.26
N ILE A 162 10.87 18.18 -18.87
CA ILE A 162 11.97 17.44 -18.26
C ILE A 162 13.18 17.45 -19.19
N SER A 163 14.34 17.93 -18.69
CA SER A 163 15.60 17.86 -19.43
C SER A 163 16.33 16.53 -19.18
N PRO A 164 16.91 15.88 -20.20
CA PRO A 164 17.72 14.67 -20.04
C PRO A 164 18.91 14.82 -19.08
N ASN A 165 19.49 16.02 -19.00
CA ASN A 165 20.64 16.34 -18.16
C ASN A 165 20.29 16.72 -16.72
N GLN A 166 19.02 16.95 -16.44
CA GLN A 166 18.55 17.34 -15.12
C GLN A 166 18.79 16.22 -14.12
N LYS A 167 19.25 16.55 -12.89
CA LYS A 167 19.38 15.57 -11.81
C LYS A 167 18.03 15.01 -11.41
N MET A 168 17.94 13.70 -11.26
CA MET A 168 16.71 13.02 -10.87
C MET A 168 16.13 13.52 -9.55
N GLY A 169 17.00 13.86 -8.59
CA GLY A 169 16.61 14.37 -7.27
C GLY A 169 15.87 15.71 -7.31
N SER A 170 16.06 16.54 -8.34
CA SER A 170 15.36 17.84 -8.48
C SER A 170 13.95 17.72 -9.04
N LEU A 171 13.55 16.54 -9.52
CA LEU A 171 12.21 16.29 -10.05
C LEU A 171 11.23 15.95 -8.91
N ASP A 172 10.00 16.43 -9.02
CA ASP A 172 8.90 15.95 -8.21
C ASP A 172 8.52 14.48 -8.54
N ILE A 173 7.74 13.86 -7.65
CA ILE A 173 7.36 12.45 -7.79
C ILE A 173 6.62 12.16 -9.10
N SER A 174 5.81 13.10 -9.58
CA SER A 174 5.04 12.95 -10.82
C SER A 174 5.95 12.92 -12.04
N LYS A 175 6.93 13.82 -12.11
CA LYS A 175 7.94 13.86 -13.17
C LYS A 175 8.86 12.64 -13.13
N ARG A 176 9.27 12.22 -11.95
CA ARG A 176 10.05 10.97 -11.77
C ARG A 176 9.33 9.76 -12.36
N ARG A 177 8.01 9.69 -12.19
CA ARG A 177 7.18 8.62 -12.77
C ARG A 177 7.17 8.64 -14.30
N LEU A 178 7.14 9.82 -14.91
CA LEU A 178 7.27 9.95 -16.38
C LEU A 178 8.62 9.45 -16.90
N VAL A 179 9.69 9.69 -16.14
CA VAL A 179 11.02 9.13 -16.46
C VAL A 179 11.02 7.60 -16.37
N GLU A 180 10.32 7.02 -15.42
CA GLU A 180 10.19 5.56 -15.29
C GLU A 180 9.42 4.95 -16.46
N ILE A 181 8.36 5.62 -16.92
CA ILE A 181 7.64 5.24 -18.14
C ILE A 181 8.55 5.34 -19.37
N ALA A 182 9.32 6.42 -19.50
CA ALA A 182 10.30 6.58 -20.57
C ALA A 182 11.37 5.47 -20.55
N ARG A 183 11.82 5.07 -19.35
CA ARG A 183 12.70 3.91 -19.17
C ARG A 183 12.05 2.61 -19.63
N ALA A 184 10.78 2.36 -19.31
CA ALA A 184 10.07 1.17 -19.77
C ALA A 184 9.98 1.13 -21.30
N ILE A 185 9.69 2.25 -21.95
CA ILE A 185 9.62 2.37 -23.41
C ILE A 185 10.99 2.16 -24.05
N SER A 186 12.08 2.61 -23.42
CA SER A 186 13.45 2.44 -23.94
C SER A 186 13.89 0.98 -24.08
N PHE A 187 13.11 0.00 -23.61
CA PHE A 187 13.29 -1.43 -23.81
C PHE A 187 12.56 -2.01 -25.03
N ASP A 188 11.95 -1.18 -25.88
CA ASP A 188 11.01 -1.63 -26.93
C ASP A 188 9.94 -2.59 -26.37
N ALA A 189 9.41 -2.24 -25.21
CA ALA A 189 8.54 -3.12 -24.44
C ALA A 189 7.25 -3.46 -25.21
N LYS A 190 6.97 -4.77 -25.34
CA LYS A 190 5.72 -5.31 -25.87
C LYS A 190 4.65 -5.41 -24.81
N ILE A 191 5.06 -5.70 -23.57
CA ILE A 191 4.20 -5.74 -22.38
C ILE A 191 4.74 -4.74 -21.36
N ILE A 192 3.86 -3.86 -20.89
CA ILE A 192 4.18 -2.88 -19.84
C ILE A 192 3.22 -3.09 -18.68
N VAL A 193 3.78 -3.34 -17.50
CA VAL A 193 3.03 -3.44 -16.25
C VAL A 193 3.03 -2.10 -15.54
N PHE A 194 1.88 -1.57 -15.21
CA PHE A 194 1.68 -0.40 -14.36
C PHE A 194 1.14 -0.85 -13.00
N ASP A 195 1.91 -0.68 -11.94
CA ASP A 195 1.51 -1.06 -10.57
C ASP A 195 1.23 0.18 -9.73
N GLU A 196 -0.05 0.47 -9.50
CA GLU A 196 -0.58 1.66 -8.82
C GLU A 196 0.07 2.98 -9.30
N PRO A 197 0.00 3.27 -10.60
CA PRO A 197 0.83 4.32 -11.21
C PRO A 197 0.34 5.75 -10.96
N ALA A 198 -0.89 5.98 -10.49
CA ALA A 198 -1.45 7.30 -10.27
C ALA A 198 -1.85 7.51 -8.80
N SER A 199 -1.40 8.62 -8.20
CA SER A 199 -1.75 9.01 -6.82
C SER A 199 -2.89 10.02 -6.76
N SER A 200 -3.11 10.78 -7.85
CA SER A 200 -4.18 11.79 -7.96
C SER A 200 -4.93 11.70 -9.30
N PRO A 201 -6.16 12.23 -9.39
CA PRO A 201 -6.92 12.25 -10.65
C PRO A 201 -6.20 12.96 -11.80
N ALA A 202 -5.52 14.09 -11.54
CA ALA A 202 -4.78 14.83 -12.56
C ALA A 202 -3.60 14.01 -13.14
N GLN A 203 -2.92 13.23 -12.29
CA GLN A 203 -1.86 12.31 -12.73
C GLN A 203 -2.44 11.17 -13.57
N ALA A 204 -3.62 10.66 -13.20
CA ALA A 204 -4.30 9.61 -13.95
C ALA A 204 -4.64 10.06 -15.38
N GLU A 205 -5.15 11.26 -15.56
CA GLU A 205 -5.46 11.82 -16.91
C GLU A 205 -4.22 11.89 -17.82
N ARG A 206 -3.11 12.40 -17.30
CA ARG A 206 -1.85 12.45 -18.07
C ARG A 206 -1.35 11.05 -18.42
N LEU A 207 -1.43 10.12 -17.46
CA LEU A 207 -1.04 8.73 -17.65
C LEU A 207 -1.93 8.03 -18.69
N PHE A 208 -3.24 8.24 -18.66
CA PHE A 208 -4.17 7.63 -19.62
C PHE A 208 -3.89 8.05 -21.07
N LYS A 209 -3.47 9.30 -21.29
CA LYS A 209 -3.02 9.76 -22.62
C LYS A 209 -1.81 8.95 -23.09
N ILE A 210 -0.83 8.73 -22.21
CA ILE A 210 0.37 7.94 -22.51
C ILE A 210 0.00 6.47 -22.77
N ILE A 211 -0.84 5.87 -21.92
CA ILE A 211 -1.31 4.49 -22.08
C ILE A 211 -2.02 4.29 -23.41
N ASN A 212 -2.89 5.23 -23.81
CA ASN A 212 -3.59 5.16 -25.08
C ASN A 212 -2.63 5.27 -26.28
N GLU A 213 -1.55 6.02 -26.15
CA GLU A 213 -0.50 6.07 -27.19
C GLU A 213 0.27 4.75 -27.29
N LEU A 214 0.63 4.16 -26.15
CA LEU A 214 1.29 2.84 -26.09
C LEU A 214 0.38 1.74 -26.67
N LYS A 215 -0.90 1.77 -26.34
CA LYS A 215 -1.93 0.89 -26.91
C LYS A 215 -1.98 1.00 -28.43
N ARG A 216 -1.97 2.22 -28.99
CA ARG A 216 -1.95 2.44 -30.45
C ARG A 216 -0.68 1.90 -31.11
N ARG A 217 0.45 1.86 -30.40
CA ARG A 217 1.70 1.22 -30.87
C ARG A 217 1.68 -0.31 -30.79
N GLY A 218 0.58 -0.91 -30.30
CA GLY A 218 0.43 -2.35 -30.17
C GLY A 218 0.99 -2.93 -28.88
N CYS A 219 1.39 -2.13 -27.88
CA CYS A 219 1.78 -2.64 -26.59
C CYS A 219 0.59 -3.26 -25.85
N GLY A 220 0.79 -4.43 -25.23
CA GLY A 220 -0.13 -4.98 -24.26
C GLY A 220 0.15 -4.37 -22.88
N ILE A 221 -0.88 -3.90 -22.20
CA ILE A 221 -0.74 -3.19 -20.93
C ILE A 221 -1.39 -4.01 -19.82
N ILE A 222 -0.66 -4.24 -18.73
CA ILE A 222 -1.22 -4.77 -17.47
C ILE A 222 -1.35 -3.59 -16.51
N TYR A 223 -2.59 -3.26 -16.14
CA TYR A 223 -2.88 -2.14 -15.25
C TYR A 223 -3.37 -2.63 -13.89
N ILE A 224 -2.63 -2.34 -12.83
CA ILE A 224 -2.97 -2.70 -11.45
C ILE A 224 -3.30 -1.41 -10.70
N SER A 225 -4.50 -1.32 -10.15
CA SER A 225 -4.94 -0.19 -9.33
C SER A 225 -5.96 -0.66 -8.30
N GLY A 226 -5.97 0.01 -7.14
CA GLY A 226 -7.04 -0.15 -6.14
C GLY A 226 -8.28 0.70 -6.45
N LYS A 227 -8.21 1.61 -7.44
CA LYS A 227 -9.30 2.54 -7.79
C LYS A 227 -10.14 1.96 -8.93
N THR A 228 -11.26 1.37 -8.58
CA THR A 228 -12.11 0.64 -9.53
C THR A 228 -12.64 1.52 -10.66
N GLU A 229 -12.92 2.80 -10.39
CA GLU A 229 -13.37 3.76 -11.40
C GLU A 229 -12.31 4.03 -12.48
N GLU A 230 -11.03 4.18 -12.07
CA GLU A 230 -9.91 4.31 -13.01
C GLU A 230 -9.78 3.08 -13.90
N ILE A 231 -9.96 1.89 -13.31
CA ILE A 231 -9.87 0.60 -14.01
C ILE A 231 -10.96 0.49 -15.08
N LEU A 232 -12.22 0.76 -14.74
CA LEU A 232 -13.33 0.71 -15.69
C LEU A 232 -13.17 1.69 -16.85
N ARG A 233 -12.53 2.83 -16.59
CA ARG A 233 -12.33 3.88 -17.59
C ARG A 233 -11.24 3.56 -18.60
N ILE A 234 -10.15 2.89 -18.19
CA ILE A 234 -8.98 2.68 -19.07
C ILE A 234 -8.90 1.27 -19.68
N SER A 235 -9.52 0.28 -19.06
CA SER A 235 -9.30 -1.12 -19.40
C SER A 235 -10.25 -1.64 -20.49
N ASP A 236 -9.75 -2.59 -21.29
CA ASP A 236 -10.55 -3.36 -22.25
C ASP A 236 -11.05 -4.66 -21.61
N GLU A 237 -10.21 -5.33 -20.84
CA GLU A 237 -10.53 -6.57 -20.11
C GLU A 237 -10.07 -6.44 -18.64
N ILE A 238 -10.78 -7.10 -17.73
CA ILE A 238 -10.50 -7.11 -16.30
C ILE A 238 -10.40 -8.54 -15.81
N THR A 239 -9.28 -8.88 -15.19
CA THR A 239 -9.11 -10.13 -14.44
C THR A 239 -9.16 -9.84 -12.95
N VAL A 240 -10.07 -10.52 -12.24
CA VAL A 240 -10.18 -10.42 -10.79
C VAL A 240 -9.48 -11.61 -10.15
N MET A 241 -8.56 -11.30 -9.24
CA MET A 241 -7.84 -12.28 -8.42
C MET A 241 -8.32 -12.25 -6.97
N ARG A 242 -8.41 -13.43 -6.35
CA ARG A 242 -8.71 -13.61 -4.94
C ARG A 242 -7.99 -14.83 -4.39
N ASP A 243 -7.36 -14.73 -3.23
CA ASP A 243 -6.64 -15.83 -2.54
C ASP A 243 -5.66 -16.60 -3.45
N GLY A 244 -4.89 -15.87 -4.28
CA GLY A 244 -3.92 -16.44 -5.21
C GLY A 244 -4.50 -17.07 -6.48
N LYS A 245 -5.81 -16.97 -6.72
CA LYS A 245 -6.51 -17.56 -7.87
C LYS A 245 -7.09 -16.49 -8.77
N THR A 246 -7.16 -16.77 -10.07
CA THR A 246 -7.99 -16.02 -11.01
C THR A 246 -9.45 -16.48 -10.84
N VAL A 247 -10.33 -15.56 -10.40
CA VAL A 247 -11.74 -15.86 -10.12
C VAL A 247 -12.63 -15.55 -11.32
N ALA A 248 -12.37 -14.45 -12.02
CA ALA A 248 -13.12 -14.04 -13.19
C ALA A 248 -12.23 -13.25 -14.15
N THR A 249 -12.50 -13.37 -15.44
CA THR A 249 -11.98 -12.49 -16.50
C THR A 249 -13.15 -12.10 -17.41
N ARG A 250 -13.41 -10.80 -17.55
CA ARG A 250 -14.49 -10.26 -18.35
C ARG A 250 -14.07 -8.96 -19.07
N LYS A 251 -14.83 -8.54 -20.07
CA LYS A 251 -14.66 -7.22 -20.68
C LYS A 251 -15.05 -6.13 -19.69
N ALA A 252 -14.29 -5.02 -19.65
CA ALA A 252 -14.55 -3.93 -18.72
C ALA A 252 -15.97 -3.35 -18.87
N LYS A 253 -16.50 -3.30 -20.09
CA LYS A 253 -17.85 -2.82 -20.39
C LYS A 253 -18.97 -3.68 -19.81
N GLU A 254 -18.67 -4.91 -19.45
CA GLU A 254 -19.63 -5.89 -18.91
C GLU A 254 -19.62 -5.93 -17.37
N MET A 255 -18.83 -5.06 -16.73
CA MET A 255 -18.65 -5.04 -15.27
C MET A 255 -19.00 -3.68 -14.67
N SER A 256 -19.63 -3.69 -13.51
CA SER A 256 -19.86 -2.50 -12.68
C SER A 256 -18.85 -2.44 -11.52
N VAL A 257 -18.71 -1.25 -10.91
CA VAL A 257 -17.87 -1.04 -9.70
C VAL A 257 -18.26 -2.02 -8.59
N SER A 258 -19.57 -2.15 -8.32
CA SER A 258 -20.11 -3.04 -7.28
C SER A 258 -19.80 -4.51 -7.58
N GLU A 259 -19.90 -4.94 -8.83
CA GLU A 259 -19.60 -6.30 -9.23
C GLU A 259 -18.12 -6.64 -9.10
N ILE A 260 -17.22 -5.74 -9.50
CA ILE A 260 -15.77 -5.94 -9.32
C ILE A 260 -15.44 -6.09 -7.84
N ILE A 261 -15.97 -5.21 -6.97
CA ILE A 261 -15.77 -5.26 -5.52
C ILE A 261 -16.31 -6.57 -4.95
N ARG A 262 -17.54 -6.98 -5.35
CA ARG A 262 -18.16 -8.22 -4.90
C ARG A 262 -17.33 -9.45 -5.26
N ILE A 263 -16.86 -9.56 -6.49
CA ILE A 263 -16.03 -10.70 -6.94
C ILE A 263 -14.67 -10.70 -6.21
N ALA A 264 -14.04 -9.54 -6.07
CA ALA A 264 -12.74 -9.39 -5.41
C ALA A 264 -12.81 -9.71 -3.90
N ALA A 265 -13.85 -9.21 -3.21
CA ALA A 265 -14.06 -9.45 -1.78
C ALA A 265 -14.69 -10.83 -1.49
N GLY A 266 -15.41 -11.40 -2.45
CA GLY A 266 -16.15 -12.67 -2.27
C GLY A 266 -17.37 -12.56 -1.36
N ARG A 267 -17.90 -11.35 -1.17
CA ARG A 267 -19.06 -11.03 -0.33
C ARG A 267 -19.80 -9.81 -0.88
N GLU A 268 -21.06 -9.64 -0.48
CA GLU A 268 -21.85 -8.46 -0.81
C GLU A 268 -21.25 -7.20 -0.17
N PRO A 269 -21.23 -6.05 -0.87
CA PRO A 269 -20.68 -4.80 -0.37
C PRO A 269 -21.50 -4.13 0.75
N GLU A 270 -22.70 -4.65 1.05
CA GLU A 270 -23.68 -4.01 1.94
C GLU A 270 -23.20 -3.83 3.39
N ASN A 271 -22.21 -4.58 3.87
CA ASN A 271 -21.69 -4.48 5.22
C ASN A 271 -20.23 -4.01 5.25
N ARG A 272 -20.00 -2.72 4.98
CA ARG A 272 -18.67 -2.11 5.05
C ARG A 272 -18.10 -2.12 6.48
N TYR A 273 -18.95 -2.01 7.47
CA TYR A 273 -18.65 -2.00 8.90
C TYR A 273 -19.44 -3.07 9.63
N PRO A 274 -18.89 -3.70 10.68
CA PRO A 274 -19.68 -4.59 11.53
C PRO A 274 -20.75 -3.79 12.27
N PRO A 275 -21.87 -4.42 12.66
CA PRO A 275 -22.88 -3.75 13.48
C PRO A 275 -22.28 -3.29 14.80
N LYS A 276 -22.67 -2.12 15.28
CA LYS A 276 -22.28 -1.56 16.57
C LYS A 276 -23.07 -2.28 17.67
N LEU A 277 -22.47 -3.30 18.24
CA LEU A 277 -23.07 -4.13 19.29
C LEU A 277 -22.50 -3.84 20.69
N ASN A 278 -21.56 -2.91 20.79
CA ASN A 278 -20.99 -2.50 22.07
C ASN A 278 -21.83 -1.38 22.69
N GLU A 279 -22.14 -1.53 23.97
CA GLU A 279 -22.83 -0.53 24.78
C GLU A 279 -21.82 0.07 25.76
N PRO A 280 -21.57 1.39 25.71
CA PRO A 280 -20.68 2.04 26.68
C PRO A 280 -21.24 1.97 28.10
N GLY A 281 -20.46 1.39 29.01
CA GLY A 281 -20.80 1.25 30.43
C GLY A 281 -20.44 2.50 31.27
N HIS A 282 -19.97 2.28 32.48
CA HIS A 282 -19.51 3.34 33.39
C HIS A 282 -18.18 3.94 32.95
N GLU A 283 -17.89 5.15 33.43
CA GLU A 283 -16.60 5.81 33.18
C GLU A 283 -15.46 5.04 33.86
N MET A 284 -14.46 4.68 33.08
CA MET A 284 -13.26 3.97 33.57
C MET A 284 -11.97 4.73 33.39
N MET A 285 -11.92 5.69 32.42
CA MET A 285 -10.74 6.46 32.15
C MET A 285 -11.09 7.95 32.09
N SER A 286 -10.23 8.80 32.67
CA SER A 286 -10.31 10.25 32.57
C SER A 286 -8.93 10.82 32.24
N VAL A 287 -8.89 11.68 31.25
CA VAL A 287 -7.72 12.49 30.87
C VAL A 287 -8.03 13.93 31.19
N GLN A 288 -7.18 14.58 31.98
CA GLN A 288 -7.43 15.94 32.49
C GLN A 288 -6.25 16.85 32.15
N ASN A 289 -6.51 17.90 31.38
CA ASN A 289 -5.59 18.99 31.02
C ASN A 289 -4.25 18.48 30.46
N LEU A 290 -4.28 17.38 29.69
CA LEU A 290 -3.08 16.74 29.15
C LEU A 290 -2.39 17.65 28.12
N SER A 291 -1.11 17.92 28.33
CA SER A 291 -0.26 18.74 27.45
C SER A 291 1.05 18.03 27.17
N GLY A 292 1.57 18.16 25.95
CA GLY A 292 2.83 17.57 25.51
C GLY A 292 3.99 18.57 25.58
N CYS A 293 5.21 18.08 25.81
CA CYS A 293 6.40 18.95 25.97
C CYS A 293 6.73 19.79 24.73
N ASN A 294 6.28 19.42 23.54
CA ASN A 294 6.65 20.10 22.29
C ASN A 294 5.60 21.14 21.82
N GLY A 295 4.64 21.52 22.67
CA GLY A 295 3.58 22.46 22.32
C GLY A 295 2.56 21.96 21.28
N ARG A 296 2.74 20.73 20.79
CA ARG A 296 1.85 20.11 19.80
C ARG A 296 0.60 19.46 20.38
N LEU A 297 0.50 19.38 21.69
CA LEU A 297 -0.67 18.96 22.44
C LEU A 297 -0.88 19.95 23.59
N CYS A 298 -2.07 20.56 23.64
CA CYS A 298 -2.37 21.65 24.58
C CYS A 298 -3.70 21.41 25.27
N ASN A 299 -3.66 21.16 26.59
CA ASN A 299 -4.80 21.15 27.49
C ASN A 299 -5.98 20.27 27.01
N VAL A 300 -5.70 19.01 26.65
CA VAL A 300 -6.73 18.08 26.18
C VAL A 300 -7.34 17.35 27.37
N SER A 301 -8.69 17.41 27.48
CA SER A 301 -9.45 16.72 28.52
C SER A 301 -10.59 15.93 27.90
N PHE A 302 -10.73 14.66 28.27
CA PHE A 302 -11.84 13.79 27.88
C PHE A 302 -11.96 12.62 28.85
N ASN A 303 -13.10 11.94 28.83
CA ASN A 303 -13.31 10.70 29.55
C ASN A 303 -13.51 9.54 28.57
N ALA A 304 -13.45 8.30 29.06
CA ALA A 304 -13.78 7.11 28.30
C ALA A 304 -14.49 6.08 29.20
N ARG A 305 -15.47 5.39 28.59
CA ARG A 305 -16.32 4.42 29.28
C ARG A 305 -15.91 2.99 28.96
N GLN A 306 -16.24 2.07 29.84
CA GLN A 306 -16.07 0.65 29.58
C GLN A 306 -16.75 0.26 28.26
N GLY A 307 -16.05 -0.50 27.41
CA GLY A 307 -16.61 -0.98 26.14
C GLY A 307 -16.82 0.11 25.07
N GLU A 308 -16.32 1.32 25.28
CA GLU A 308 -16.48 2.42 24.36
C GLU A 308 -15.40 2.43 23.27
N ILE A 309 -15.81 2.72 22.04
CA ILE A 309 -14.91 3.01 20.91
C ILE A 309 -14.97 4.51 20.64
N ILE A 310 -13.90 5.22 20.98
CA ILE A 310 -13.74 6.66 20.77
C ILE A 310 -12.91 6.87 19.51
N GLY A 311 -13.45 7.62 18.55
CA GLY A 311 -12.73 8.10 17.38
C GLY A 311 -11.92 9.36 17.69
N VAL A 312 -10.77 9.54 17.08
CA VAL A 312 -10.00 10.79 17.10
C VAL A 312 -9.82 11.27 15.66
N ALA A 313 -10.52 12.32 15.29
CA ALA A 313 -10.51 12.96 13.98
C ALA A 313 -9.65 14.23 13.97
N GLY A 314 -9.24 14.69 12.79
CA GLY A 314 -8.51 15.94 12.57
C GLY A 314 -7.60 15.87 11.36
N PHE A 315 -7.14 17.03 10.87
CA PHE A 315 -6.22 17.11 9.75
C PHE A 315 -4.83 16.53 10.08
N GLY A 316 -4.00 16.35 9.06
CA GLY A 316 -2.58 16.01 9.25
C GLY A 316 -1.90 17.07 10.14
N GLY A 317 -1.20 16.61 11.19
CA GLY A 317 -0.57 17.53 12.16
C GLY A 317 -1.50 18.12 13.23
N SER A 318 -2.77 17.71 13.31
CA SER A 318 -3.72 18.20 14.30
C SER A 318 -3.45 17.75 15.75
N GLY A 319 -2.49 16.84 15.98
CA GLY A 319 -2.14 16.34 17.32
C GLY A 319 -2.72 14.97 17.65
N LYS A 320 -3.34 14.24 16.71
CA LYS A 320 -3.93 12.90 16.94
C LYS A 320 -2.92 11.87 17.44
N THR A 321 -1.82 11.70 16.71
CA THR A 321 -0.71 10.79 17.07
C THR A 321 -0.08 11.22 18.38
N GLU A 322 0.18 12.53 18.53
CA GLU A 322 0.73 13.12 19.75
C GLU A 322 -0.14 12.81 20.97
N LEU A 323 -1.46 12.88 20.85
CA LEU A 323 -2.39 12.51 21.91
C LEU A 323 -2.21 11.06 22.34
N LEU A 324 -2.26 10.13 21.39
CA LEU A 324 -2.17 8.69 21.69
C LEU A 324 -0.79 8.34 22.28
N GLU A 325 0.29 8.86 21.70
CA GLU A 325 1.65 8.62 22.17
C GLU A 325 1.91 9.25 23.57
N THR A 326 1.32 10.43 23.87
CA THR A 326 1.43 11.06 25.19
C THR A 326 0.63 10.28 26.23
N VAL A 327 -0.57 9.82 25.91
CA VAL A 327 -1.37 8.95 26.80
C VAL A 327 -0.64 7.64 27.09
N PHE A 328 0.08 7.09 26.14
CA PHE A 328 0.87 5.87 26.29
C PHE A 328 2.22 6.11 26.99
N GLY A 329 2.65 7.36 27.15
CA GLY A 329 3.98 7.67 27.69
C GLY A 329 5.13 7.42 26.72
N ALA A 330 4.87 7.28 25.42
CA ALA A 330 5.88 7.26 24.36
C ALA A 330 6.43 8.67 24.09
N ARG A 331 5.62 9.71 24.36
CA ARG A 331 6.05 11.11 24.42
C ARG A 331 5.86 11.65 25.83
N PRO A 332 6.78 12.49 26.32
CA PRO A 332 6.64 13.07 27.65
C PRO A 332 5.50 14.09 27.68
N ALA A 333 4.67 14.01 28.72
CA ALA A 333 3.69 15.05 29.05
C ALA A 333 4.38 16.21 29.78
N SER A 334 4.01 17.45 29.46
CA SER A 334 4.41 18.65 30.21
C SER A 334 3.46 18.99 31.35
N GLY A 335 2.23 18.46 31.32
CA GLY A 335 1.21 18.68 32.35
C GLY A 335 0.00 17.77 32.15
N GLY A 336 -0.87 17.77 33.15
CA GLY A 336 -2.10 17.00 33.15
C GLY A 336 -2.00 15.65 33.87
N ASN A 337 -3.13 14.97 33.98
CA ASN A 337 -3.25 13.70 34.69
C ASN A 337 -4.09 12.73 33.87
N ILE A 338 -3.77 11.44 34.01
CA ILE A 338 -4.55 10.33 33.46
C ILE A 338 -5.01 9.47 34.64
N TYR A 339 -6.29 9.16 34.70
CA TYR A 339 -6.86 8.27 35.67
C TYR A 339 -7.44 7.04 34.95
N LEU A 340 -7.24 5.86 35.51
CA LEU A 340 -7.81 4.60 35.02
C LEU A 340 -8.34 3.81 36.22
N CYS A 341 -9.60 3.38 36.16
CA CYS A 341 -10.28 2.67 37.24
C CYS A 341 -10.17 3.40 38.59
N GLY A 342 -10.34 4.73 38.60
CA GLY A 342 -10.27 5.59 39.79
C GLY A 342 -8.87 5.89 40.30
N SER A 343 -7.81 5.25 39.78
CA SER A 343 -6.44 5.45 40.19
C SER A 343 -5.64 6.27 39.17
N ARG A 344 -4.70 7.10 39.64
CA ARG A 344 -3.82 7.87 38.75
C ARG A 344 -2.88 6.94 37.99
N ALA A 345 -2.98 6.90 36.67
CA ALA A 345 -2.09 6.18 35.80
C ALA A 345 -0.89 7.06 35.45
N GLY A 346 0.25 6.81 36.10
CA GLY A 346 1.48 7.57 35.86
C GLY A 346 2.26 7.00 34.66
N ASN A 347 1.76 7.18 33.45
CA ASN A 347 2.36 6.68 32.22
C ASN A 347 3.57 7.53 31.79
N LYS A 348 4.65 7.53 32.58
CA LYS A 348 5.88 8.29 32.28
C LYS A 348 6.72 7.68 31.15
N ASN A 349 6.53 6.41 30.87
CA ASN A 349 7.20 5.67 29.79
C ASN A 349 6.34 4.47 29.35
N PRO A 350 6.62 3.87 28.18
CA PRO A 350 5.86 2.73 27.65
C PRO A 350 5.78 1.52 28.59
N ALA A 351 6.84 1.22 29.34
CA ALA A 351 6.85 0.07 30.27
C ALA A 351 5.83 0.25 31.39
N GLN A 352 5.71 1.45 31.95
CA GLN A 352 4.69 1.78 32.95
C GLN A 352 3.29 1.74 32.36
N ALA A 353 3.09 2.26 31.15
CA ALA A 353 1.81 2.22 30.47
C ALA A 353 1.34 0.78 30.24
N ILE A 354 2.22 -0.11 29.78
CA ILE A 354 1.92 -1.54 29.62
C ILE A 354 1.52 -2.16 30.95
N LYS A 355 2.24 -1.88 32.02
CA LYS A 355 1.93 -2.36 33.38
C LYS A 355 0.57 -1.84 33.87
N ASN A 356 0.21 -0.63 33.51
CA ASN A 356 -1.06 0.02 33.84
C ASN A 356 -2.22 -0.45 32.92
N GLY A 357 -2.00 -1.39 32.00
CA GLY A 357 -3.03 -1.95 31.14
C GLY A 357 -3.29 -1.16 29.85
N PHE A 358 -2.33 -0.34 29.39
CA PHE A 358 -2.41 0.35 28.10
C PHE A 358 -1.67 -0.42 27.01
N ALA A 359 -2.16 -0.31 25.79
CA ALA A 359 -1.54 -0.81 24.56
C ALA A 359 -1.54 0.28 23.50
N LEU A 360 -0.49 0.36 22.66
CA LEU A 360 -0.39 1.32 21.56
C LEU A 360 -0.05 0.63 20.25
N LEU A 361 -0.92 0.78 19.26
CA LEU A 361 -0.64 0.44 17.89
C LEU A 361 -0.28 1.73 17.14
N THR A 362 0.92 1.77 16.55
CA THR A 362 1.50 2.98 15.94
C THR A 362 1.15 3.12 14.46
N GLU A 363 1.04 4.36 13.97
CA GLU A 363 0.76 4.69 12.56
C GLU A 363 1.77 4.05 11.58
N GLN A 364 3.07 4.16 11.89
CA GLN A 364 4.15 3.67 11.04
C GLN A 364 4.49 2.22 11.33
N ARG A 365 3.60 1.30 10.93
CA ARG A 365 3.73 -0.13 11.18
C ARG A 365 5.13 -0.70 10.92
N ARG A 366 5.74 -0.39 9.76
CA ARG A 366 7.04 -0.96 9.37
C ARG A 366 8.22 -0.36 10.13
N ALA A 367 8.16 0.90 10.49
CA ALA A 367 9.24 1.58 11.20
C ALA A 367 9.19 1.30 12.71
N ASN A 368 8.00 1.38 13.30
CA ASN A 368 7.83 1.39 14.76
C ASN A 368 6.95 0.24 15.29
N GLY A 369 6.24 -0.47 14.40
CA GLY A 369 5.25 -1.47 14.80
C GLY A 369 5.77 -2.90 14.78
N ILE A 370 6.70 -3.26 13.90
CA ILE A 370 7.20 -4.63 13.73
C ILE A 370 8.73 -4.70 13.76
N PHE A 371 9.24 -5.82 14.24
CA PHE A 371 10.64 -6.23 14.06
C PHE A 371 10.70 -7.07 12.78
N GLY A 372 10.95 -6.42 11.63
CA GLY A 372 10.76 -6.98 10.30
C GLY A 372 11.48 -8.29 10.03
N ASP A 373 12.72 -8.43 10.54
CA ASP A 373 13.58 -9.59 10.32
C ASP A 373 13.32 -10.72 11.32
N LEU A 374 12.57 -10.44 12.40
CA LEU A 374 12.19 -11.45 13.40
C LEU A 374 10.91 -12.18 12.97
N GLY A 375 10.74 -13.40 13.48
CA GLY A 375 9.60 -14.25 13.20
C GLY A 375 8.30 -13.76 13.84
N ILE A 376 7.23 -14.48 13.53
CA ILE A 376 5.89 -14.18 14.07
C ILE A 376 5.88 -14.36 15.59
N THR A 377 6.52 -15.42 16.10
CA THR A 377 6.59 -15.70 17.54
C THR A 377 7.23 -14.55 18.31
N GLU A 378 8.41 -14.10 17.89
CA GLU A 378 9.13 -13.01 18.53
C GLU A 378 8.33 -11.70 18.47
N ASN A 379 7.71 -11.40 17.32
CA ASN A 379 6.88 -10.22 17.16
C ASN A 379 5.63 -10.27 18.03
N ALA A 380 4.93 -11.39 18.08
CA ALA A 380 3.70 -11.54 18.88
C ALA A 380 3.98 -11.48 20.38
N THR A 381 5.12 -11.98 20.85
CA THR A 381 5.43 -12.08 22.28
C THR A 381 6.28 -10.93 22.83
N ALA A 382 6.78 -10.03 21.99
CA ALA A 382 7.73 -8.98 22.37
C ALA A 382 7.28 -8.12 23.57
N ALA A 383 5.99 -7.85 23.74
CA ALA A 383 5.45 -7.05 24.85
C ALA A 383 5.12 -7.89 26.11
N SER A 384 5.25 -9.23 26.03
CA SER A 384 4.81 -10.16 27.09
C SER A 384 5.93 -11.04 27.61
N LEU A 385 7.19 -10.75 27.32
CA LEU A 385 8.34 -11.59 27.65
C LEU A 385 8.41 -11.93 29.14
N ASN A 386 8.10 -10.97 30.02
CA ASN A 386 8.10 -11.16 31.48
C ASN A 386 7.06 -12.21 31.96
N ARG A 387 6.00 -12.44 31.19
CA ARG A 387 4.96 -13.45 31.51
C ARG A 387 5.31 -14.84 30.97
N LEU A 388 6.22 -14.90 30.00
CA LEU A 388 6.56 -16.12 29.27
C LEU A 388 7.84 -16.78 29.77
N GLY A 389 8.44 -16.24 30.83
CA GLY A 389 9.71 -16.71 31.37
C GLY A 389 9.75 -16.75 32.90
N SER A 390 10.92 -17.04 33.41
CA SER A 390 11.26 -16.98 34.85
C SER A 390 12.61 -16.29 34.97
N GLY A 391 12.65 -15.14 35.66
CA GLY A 391 13.86 -14.29 35.72
C GLY A 391 14.30 -13.82 34.34
N PRO A 392 15.60 -13.88 33.98
CA PRO A 392 16.11 -13.41 32.70
C PRO A 392 15.84 -14.35 31.52
N PHE A 393 15.27 -15.54 31.77
CA PHE A 393 15.08 -16.56 30.74
C PHE A 393 13.65 -16.61 30.22
N VAL A 394 13.49 -16.56 28.89
CA VAL A 394 12.21 -16.72 28.21
C VAL A 394 12.05 -18.18 27.75
N SER A 395 10.94 -18.79 28.08
CA SER A 395 10.62 -20.14 27.63
C SER A 395 10.17 -20.15 26.18
N LYS A 396 11.00 -20.68 25.28
CA LYS A 396 10.67 -20.82 23.84
C LYS A 396 9.36 -21.60 23.64
N ARG A 397 9.09 -22.63 24.48
CA ARG A 397 7.86 -23.41 24.40
C ARG A 397 6.63 -22.57 24.73
N LYS A 398 6.66 -21.80 25.84
CA LYS A 398 5.54 -20.90 26.21
C LYS A 398 5.33 -19.80 25.18
N ALA A 399 6.41 -19.22 24.67
CA ALA A 399 6.33 -18.19 23.64
C ALA A 399 5.66 -18.73 22.37
N ARG A 400 6.02 -19.94 21.94
CA ARG A 400 5.42 -20.59 20.77
C ARG A 400 3.94 -20.90 20.98
N GLN A 401 3.56 -21.43 22.14
CA GLN A 401 2.16 -21.67 22.47
C GLN A 401 1.32 -20.38 22.46
N ALA A 402 1.82 -19.30 23.06
CA ALA A 402 1.16 -18.00 23.04
C ALA A 402 1.01 -17.44 21.61
N ALA A 403 2.03 -17.61 20.76
CA ALA A 403 1.95 -17.23 19.35
C ALA A 403 0.91 -18.07 18.58
N ASP A 404 0.82 -19.38 18.84
CA ASP A 404 -0.19 -20.26 18.22
C ASP A 404 -1.62 -19.81 18.55
N GLU A 405 -1.88 -19.44 19.80
CA GLU A 405 -3.18 -18.91 20.23
C GLU A 405 -3.54 -17.62 19.46
N ILE A 406 -2.59 -16.71 19.30
CA ILE A 406 -2.79 -15.46 18.56
C ILE A 406 -3.00 -15.73 17.08
N ILE A 407 -2.17 -16.56 16.46
CA ILE A 407 -2.31 -16.94 15.05
C ILE A 407 -3.70 -17.49 14.77
N LYS A 408 -4.19 -18.38 15.64
CA LYS A 408 -5.51 -18.99 15.54
C LYS A 408 -6.64 -17.98 15.81
N LYS A 409 -6.54 -17.20 16.91
CA LYS A 409 -7.58 -16.24 17.34
C LYS A 409 -7.79 -15.12 16.32
N LEU A 410 -6.71 -14.63 15.71
CA LEU A 410 -6.75 -13.52 14.74
C LEU A 410 -6.72 -14.00 13.28
N ASN A 411 -6.73 -15.30 13.03
CA ASN A 411 -6.64 -15.89 11.69
C ASN A 411 -5.50 -15.25 10.89
N VAL A 412 -4.27 -15.30 11.45
CA VAL A 412 -3.07 -14.80 10.75
C VAL A 412 -2.74 -15.79 9.64
N LYS A 413 -2.98 -15.40 8.40
CA LYS A 413 -2.72 -16.26 7.23
C LYS A 413 -1.23 -16.32 6.94
N GLY A 414 -0.73 -17.53 6.82
CA GLY A 414 0.52 -17.85 6.17
C GLY A 414 1.71 -17.86 7.05
N ALA A 415 2.12 -18.90 7.60
CA ALA A 415 3.49 -19.22 7.86
C ALA A 415 3.83 -19.78 9.20
N GLY A 416 4.87 -20.56 9.16
CA GLY A 416 5.53 -21.06 10.34
C GLY A 416 6.07 -19.93 11.23
N HIS A 417 6.24 -20.24 12.49
CA HIS A 417 6.65 -19.35 13.58
C HIS A 417 7.87 -18.48 13.30
N ASN A 418 8.82 -19.01 12.54
CA ASN A 418 10.11 -18.37 12.24
C ASN A 418 10.11 -17.53 10.95
N MET A 419 8.94 -17.40 10.29
CA MET A 419 8.87 -16.55 9.10
C MET A 419 9.03 -15.09 9.46
N PRO A 420 9.97 -14.34 8.84
CA PRO A 420 10.11 -12.91 9.04
C PRO A 420 8.79 -12.19 8.80
N VAL A 421 8.37 -11.36 9.76
CA VAL A 421 7.07 -10.65 9.68
C VAL A 421 7.03 -9.68 8.49
N SER A 422 8.18 -9.19 8.03
CA SER A 422 8.29 -8.35 6.83
C SER A 422 7.74 -9.02 5.55
N LEU A 423 7.72 -10.35 5.50
CA LEU A 423 7.23 -11.13 4.35
C LEU A 423 5.71 -11.35 4.37
N LEU A 424 5.04 -11.08 5.49
CA LEU A 424 3.58 -11.14 5.58
C LEU A 424 2.91 -10.00 4.80
N SER A 425 1.67 -10.22 4.38
CA SER A 425 0.81 -9.14 3.87
C SER A 425 0.59 -8.07 4.93
N GLY A 426 0.29 -6.83 4.51
CA GLY A 426 0.06 -5.72 5.43
C GLY A 426 -0.98 -6.03 6.51
N GLY A 427 -2.08 -6.68 6.14
CA GLY A 427 -3.12 -7.08 7.07
C GLY A 427 -2.68 -8.12 8.09
N ASN A 428 -1.88 -9.12 7.67
CA ASN A 428 -1.36 -10.12 8.60
C ASN A 428 -0.30 -9.52 9.55
N GLN A 429 0.53 -8.58 9.07
CA GLN A 429 1.42 -7.81 9.95
C GLN A 429 0.63 -7.08 11.03
N GLN A 430 -0.49 -6.43 10.65
CA GLN A 430 -1.35 -5.71 11.57
C GLN A 430 -1.96 -6.65 12.62
N LYS A 431 -2.43 -7.82 12.21
CA LYS A 431 -2.96 -8.85 13.12
C LYS A 431 -1.88 -9.35 14.11
N VAL A 432 -0.63 -9.50 13.68
CA VAL A 432 0.48 -9.86 14.58
C VAL A 432 0.70 -8.77 15.64
N ILE A 433 0.62 -7.47 15.26
CA ILE A 433 0.74 -6.36 16.22
C ILE A 433 -0.45 -6.37 17.20
N PHE A 434 -1.68 -6.53 16.71
CA PHE A 434 -2.84 -6.71 17.60
C PHE A 434 -2.62 -7.88 18.58
N GLY A 435 -2.14 -9.02 18.06
CA GLY A 435 -1.83 -10.19 18.86
C GLY A 435 -0.82 -9.92 19.96
N ARG A 436 0.24 -9.18 19.69
CA ARG A 436 1.24 -8.75 20.67
C ARG A 436 0.61 -8.08 21.88
N TRP A 437 -0.34 -7.18 21.63
CA TRP A 437 -0.98 -6.44 22.70
C TRP A 437 -2.03 -7.27 23.41
N LEU A 438 -2.78 -8.12 22.71
CA LEU A 438 -3.81 -8.97 23.31
C LEU A 438 -3.24 -9.99 24.31
N LEU A 439 -1.99 -10.42 24.15
CA LEU A 439 -1.29 -11.28 25.12
C LEU A 439 -1.09 -10.60 26.47
N ASN A 440 -1.11 -9.28 26.54
CA ASN A 440 -1.02 -8.52 27.80
C ASN A 440 -2.39 -8.21 28.42
N ASP A 441 -3.48 -8.60 27.77
CA ASP A 441 -4.85 -8.32 28.20
C ASP A 441 -5.07 -6.84 28.61
N PRO A 442 -4.84 -5.87 27.71
CA PRO A 442 -4.93 -4.45 28.04
C PRO A 442 -6.36 -4.05 28.37
N ILE A 443 -6.51 -3.02 29.22
CA ILE A 443 -7.78 -2.35 29.51
C ILE A 443 -8.08 -1.29 28.44
N VAL A 444 -7.03 -0.56 28.02
CA VAL A 444 -7.12 0.54 27.03
C VAL A 444 -6.25 0.20 25.82
N LEU A 445 -6.85 0.22 24.64
CA LEU A 445 -6.14 0.10 23.36
C LEU A 445 -6.16 1.45 22.63
N LEU A 446 -4.98 1.99 22.39
CA LEU A 446 -4.73 3.19 21.61
C LEU A 446 -4.33 2.74 20.21
N LEU A 447 -5.13 3.08 19.19
CA LEU A 447 -4.98 2.59 17.83
C LEU A 447 -4.75 3.79 16.88
N ASP A 448 -3.52 3.94 16.39
CA ASP A 448 -3.19 5.00 15.44
C ASP A 448 -3.20 4.44 14.01
N GLU A 449 -4.17 4.87 13.21
CA GLU A 449 -4.39 4.43 11.81
C GLU A 449 -4.39 2.89 11.66
N PRO A 450 -5.21 2.14 12.42
CA PRO A 450 -5.10 0.68 12.53
C PRO A 450 -5.36 -0.06 11.22
N THR A 451 -6.01 0.57 10.25
CA THR A 451 -6.36 -0.03 8.96
C THR A 451 -5.55 0.51 7.79
N ARG A 452 -4.60 1.42 8.05
CA ARG A 452 -3.83 2.09 7.01
C ARG A 452 -3.02 1.10 6.15
N GLY A 453 -3.20 1.20 4.83
CA GLY A 453 -2.47 0.35 3.88
C GLY A 453 -2.91 -1.11 3.90
N THR A 454 -4.15 -1.37 4.32
CA THR A 454 -4.82 -2.67 4.21
C THR A 454 -5.97 -2.59 3.21
N ASP A 455 -6.35 -3.73 2.67
CA ASP A 455 -7.51 -3.86 1.77
C ASP A 455 -8.84 -3.90 2.52
N SER A 456 -9.95 -3.76 1.80
CA SER A 456 -11.30 -3.69 2.37
C SER A 456 -11.68 -4.92 3.18
N SER A 457 -11.22 -6.13 2.77
CA SER A 457 -11.47 -7.37 3.50
C SER A 457 -10.75 -7.37 4.84
N THR A 458 -9.47 -7.02 4.82
CA THR A 458 -8.65 -6.89 6.01
C THR A 458 -9.14 -5.79 6.94
N LYS A 459 -9.57 -4.62 6.40
CA LYS A 459 -10.18 -3.55 7.21
C LYS A 459 -11.38 -4.10 8.00
N TYR A 460 -12.28 -4.80 7.33
CA TYR A 460 -13.45 -5.39 7.98
C TYR A 460 -13.09 -6.40 9.06
N GLU A 461 -12.06 -7.25 8.84
CA GLU A 461 -11.56 -8.17 9.87
C GLU A 461 -11.00 -7.42 11.09
N ILE A 462 -10.25 -6.32 10.85
CA ILE A 462 -9.75 -5.44 11.93
C ILE A 462 -10.91 -4.79 12.69
N TYR A 463 -11.93 -4.27 11.98
CA TYR A 463 -13.12 -3.72 12.63
C TYR A 463 -13.84 -4.75 13.50
N LYS A 464 -13.95 -6.01 13.05
CA LYS A 464 -14.50 -7.09 13.88
C LYS A 464 -13.67 -7.35 15.14
N ILE A 465 -12.34 -7.29 15.04
CA ILE A 465 -11.47 -7.42 16.20
C ILE A 465 -11.73 -6.28 17.18
N ILE A 466 -11.74 -5.02 16.70
CA ILE A 466 -11.99 -3.82 17.50
C ILE A 466 -13.36 -3.91 18.20
N SER A 467 -14.44 -4.23 17.45
CA SER A 467 -15.79 -4.38 17.99
C SER A 467 -15.89 -5.46 19.08
N ARG A 468 -15.26 -6.64 18.85
CA ARG A 468 -15.24 -7.72 19.86
C ARG A 468 -14.49 -7.33 21.13
N LEU A 469 -13.40 -6.56 21.00
CA LEU A 469 -12.66 -6.06 22.16
C LEU A 469 -13.49 -5.06 22.97
N ALA A 470 -14.19 -4.15 22.29
CA ALA A 470 -15.12 -3.22 22.95
C ALA A 470 -16.25 -3.99 23.64
N GLN A 471 -16.88 -4.98 22.99
CA GLN A 471 -17.91 -5.84 23.62
C GLN A 471 -17.39 -6.60 24.85
N SER A 472 -16.09 -6.92 24.90
CA SER A 472 -15.45 -7.53 26.09
C SER A 472 -15.11 -6.51 27.18
N GLY A 473 -15.57 -5.27 27.08
CA GLY A 473 -15.39 -4.21 28.07
C GLY A 473 -14.10 -3.40 27.94
N LYS A 474 -13.29 -3.60 26.88
CA LYS A 474 -12.08 -2.83 26.64
C LYS A 474 -12.42 -1.41 26.15
N ILE A 475 -11.64 -0.42 26.57
CA ILE A 475 -11.69 0.93 26.03
C ILE A 475 -10.85 0.99 24.77
N ILE A 476 -11.41 1.49 23.67
CA ILE A 476 -10.70 1.67 22.40
C ILE A 476 -10.66 3.16 22.07
N ILE A 477 -9.45 3.70 21.84
CA ILE A 477 -9.27 5.07 21.33
C ILE A 477 -8.56 4.95 19.98
N MET A 478 -9.27 5.29 18.90
CA MET A 478 -8.82 5.06 17.53
C MET A 478 -8.68 6.37 16.77
N ALA A 479 -7.46 6.73 16.39
CA ALA A 479 -7.22 7.80 15.43
C ALA A 479 -7.28 7.27 13.99
N SER A 480 -7.99 7.98 13.13
CA SER A 480 -8.04 7.70 11.70
C SER A 480 -8.17 8.99 10.88
N SER A 481 -7.52 8.99 9.71
CA SER A 481 -7.70 10.01 8.67
C SER A 481 -8.93 9.73 7.79
N GLU A 482 -9.50 8.53 7.86
CA GLU A 482 -10.69 8.14 7.10
C GLU A 482 -11.95 8.40 7.94
N LEU A 483 -12.60 9.56 7.77
CA LEU A 483 -13.82 9.91 8.52
C LEU A 483 -14.95 8.88 8.40
N PRO A 484 -15.21 8.26 7.22
CA PRO A 484 -16.21 7.20 7.13
C PRO A 484 -15.93 6.01 8.05
N GLU A 485 -14.65 5.70 8.33
CA GLU A 485 -14.26 4.66 9.27
C GLU A 485 -14.67 4.99 10.70
N LEU A 486 -14.38 6.22 11.15
CA LEU A 486 -14.76 6.68 12.48
C LEU A 486 -16.27 6.72 12.66
N LEU A 487 -17.00 7.24 11.69
CA LEU A 487 -18.47 7.27 11.70
C LEU A 487 -19.07 5.85 11.70
N GLY A 488 -18.41 4.90 11.01
CA GLY A 488 -18.89 3.53 10.88
C GLY A 488 -18.75 2.67 12.13
N ILE A 489 -17.71 2.88 12.96
CA ILE A 489 -17.39 1.97 14.07
C ILE A 489 -17.35 2.63 15.45
N CYS A 490 -17.11 3.94 15.56
CA CYS A 490 -16.99 4.62 16.85
C CYS A 490 -18.36 4.96 17.47
N ASN A 491 -18.40 5.12 18.79
CA ASN A 491 -19.57 5.62 19.50
C ASN A 491 -19.60 7.15 19.45
N ARG A 492 -18.48 7.81 19.75
CA ARG A 492 -18.28 9.25 19.62
C ARG A 492 -16.91 9.59 19.07
N ILE A 493 -16.74 10.82 18.59
CA ILE A 493 -15.53 11.28 17.93
C ILE A 493 -15.01 12.54 18.60
N LEU A 494 -13.77 12.51 19.07
CA LEU A 494 -12.99 13.66 19.51
C LEU A 494 -12.37 14.33 18.28
N ILE A 495 -12.59 15.64 18.12
CA ILE A 495 -12.08 16.38 16.96
C ILE A 495 -10.90 17.22 17.41
N MET A 496 -9.71 16.89 16.88
CA MET A 496 -8.46 17.58 17.16
C MET A 496 -8.19 18.67 16.11
N SER A 497 -7.75 19.84 16.58
CA SER A 497 -7.32 20.96 15.74
C SER A 497 -6.18 21.70 16.44
N GLY A 498 -5.05 21.91 15.76
CA GLY A 498 -3.92 22.65 16.32
C GLY A 498 -3.42 22.15 17.69
N GLY A 499 -3.47 20.83 17.93
CA GLY A 499 -3.08 20.22 19.20
C GLY A 499 -4.09 20.34 20.34
N ARG A 500 -5.30 20.83 20.07
CA ARG A 500 -6.36 21.04 21.06
C ARG A 500 -7.59 20.20 20.71
N LEU A 501 -8.41 19.91 21.73
CA LEU A 501 -9.72 19.33 21.51
C LEU A 501 -10.69 20.44 21.05
N ALA A 502 -11.05 20.44 19.77
CA ALA A 502 -11.92 21.44 19.16
C ALA A 502 -13.41 21.15 19.37
N GLY A 503 -13.77 19.89 19.55
CA GLY A 503 -15.15 19.45 19.77
C GLY A 503 -15.26 17.95 19.99
N VAL A 504 -16.43 17.51 20.43
CA VAL A 504 -16.81 16.10 20.60
C VAL A 504 -18.19 15.92 19.96
N VAL A 505 -18.33 14.93 19.11
CA VAL A 505 -19.60 14.63 18.41
C VAL A 505 -19.99 13.17 18.58
N ASP A 506 -21.27 12.88 18.56
CA ASP A 506 -21.79 11.51 18.50
C ASP A 506 -21.61 10.97 17.06
N ALA A 507 -20.99 9.80 16.93
CA ALA A 507 -20.72 9.22 15.61
C ALA A 507 -21.99 8.72 14.87
N ALA A 508 -23.12 8.55 15.58
CA ALA A 508 -24.38 8.15 14.97
C ALA A 508 -25.09 9.31 14.25
N THR A 509 -24.89 10.54 14.73
CA THR A 509 -25.58 11.73 14.21
C THR A 509 -24.68 12.68 13.44
N ALA A 510 -23.36 12.62 13.66
CA ALA A 510 -22.40 13.52 13.04
C ALA A 510 -22.26 13.30 11.54
N THR A 511 -22.01 14.38 10.81
CA THR A 511 -21.67 14.36 9.40
C THR A 511 -20.19 14.60 9.17
N GLN A 512 -19.66 14.14 8.02
CA GLN A 512 -18.26 14.42 7.66
C GLN A 512 -17.97 15.92 7.56
N GLU A 513 -18.94 16.70 7.07
CA GLU A 513 -18.82 18.16 6.91
C GLU A 513 -18.70 18.86 8.27
N GLU A 514 -19.51 18.47 9.25
CA GLU A 514 -19.44 18.99 10.63
C GLU A 514 -18.08 18.71 11.27
N ILE A 515 -17.56 17.49 11.12
CA ILE A 515 -16.23 17.10 11.63
C ILE A 515 -15.15 17.94 10.99
N LEU A 516 -15.16 18.11 9.65
CA LEU A 516 -14.17 18.90 8.92
C LEU A 516 -14.22 20.38 9.29
N LYS A 517 -15.42 20.96 9.42
CA LYS A 517 -15.61 22.34 9.86
C LYS A 517 -15.05 22.58 11.26
N THR A 518 -15.30 21.65 12.19
CA THR A 518 -14.77 21.73 13.56
C THR A 518 -13.26 21.53 13.60
N ALA A 519 -12.71 20.63 12.78
CA ALA A 519 -11.27 20.38 12.66
C ALA A 519 -10.48 21.59 12.11
N ALA A 520 -11.14 22.49 11.38
CA ALA A 520 -10.52 23.71 10.85
C ALA A 520 -10.46 24.87 11.88
N LYS A 521 -10.99 24.71 13.08
CA LYS A 521 -11.20 25.82 14.05
C LYS A 521 -9.90 26.48 14.53
N TYR A 522 -8.80 25.75 14.61
CA TYR A 522 -7.50 26.23 15.12
C TYR A 522 -6.35 25.98 14.12
N VAL A 523 -6.67 25.88 12.83
CA VAL A 523 -5.68 25.74 11.74
C VAL A 523 -5.23 27.11 11.26
#